data_ecca511058ee33c283a47d7c55bd3da9
#
_entry.id   ecca511058ee33c283a47d7c55bd3da9
#
_cell.length_a   1.000
_cell.length_b   1.000
_cell.length_c   1.000
_cell.angle_alpha   90.00
_cell.angle_beta   90.00
_cell.angle_gamma   90.00
#
_symmetry.space_group_name_H-M   'P 1'
#
loop_
_entity.id
_entity.type
_entity.pdbx_description
1 polymer ?
#
loop_
_entity_poly.entity_id
_entity_poly.type
_entity_poly.pdbx_seq_one_letter_code
_entity_poly.pdbx_strand_id
1 'polypeptide(L)'
;QRQMCIRDSYITYARNGMDMKAVLPSYIIRMIKKMFPLVKEYAREDTFAEHAYIRIPKADIVWSEGNLNKVLAEGIALELYGRELTGSVTSFEQFASCQFAYFCQYGLGLKEREEYQFAVNDFGTILHAVIEDVSKNIKQNNKSFVLLSDEERSQMVSESINAIAENYGNTILKDSSRNEYLIQRMKNYADRTLWAIGKQLADGIFRPDAFEKGFLTQIEELPHDVLFYMKGKIDRIDVCEDDENLYVKVVDYKTGQSDFNLLKTYYGLKIQLLTYMREAMIYEKKKYGDKNIIPAGLLYYNIQDPIVEAKKDDDEVEALIRKELRMKGVVNSNKNIISMMDSTEGSSVNIPVSYTHLTLPTICSV
;
A
#
# COMPACT_ATOMS: atom_id res chain seq x y z
N GLN A 1 -41.46 26.88 3.93
CA GLN A 1 -40.51 26.50 5.01
C GLN A 1 -41.20 25.43 5.86
N ARG A 2 -40.81 24.12 5.69
CA ARG A 2 -41.20 23.07 6.64
C ARG A 2 -40.24 23.15 7.82
N GLN A 3 -40.70 23.70 8.94
CA GLN A 3 -40.03 23.50 10.22
C GLN A 3 -40.11 22.02 10.57
N MET A 4 -38.96 21.32 10.50
CA MET A 4 -38.84 20.03 11.16
C MET A 4 -38.83 20.28 12.67
N CYS A 5 -39.97 20.02 13.33
CA CYS A 5 -40.02 19.94 14.77
C CYS A 5 -39.26 18.68 15.21
N ILE A 6 -37.99 18.82 15.58
CA ILE A 6 -37.27 17.77 16.31
C ILE A 6 -37.91 17.75 17.70
N ARG A 7 -38.77 16.74 17.96
CA ARG A 7 -39.48 16.62 19.25
C ARG A 7 -38.55 16.11 20.35
N ASP A 8 -37.59 15.26 20.02
CA ASP A 8 -36.73 14.62 21.01
C ASP A 8 -35.29 14.53 20.51
N SER A 9 -34.34 14.89 21.36
CA SER A 9 -32.91 14.73 21.12
C SER A 9 -32.30 13.98 22.30
N TYR A 10 -31.50 12.96 21.99
CA TYR A 10 -30.80 12.14 22.98
C TYR A 10 -29.31 12.29 22.78
N ILE A 11 -28.58 12.52 23.86
CA ILE A 11 -27.11 12.51 23.89
C ILE A 11 -26.71 11.39 24.83
N THR A 12 -25.93 10.46 24.33
CA THR A 12 -25.44 9.30 25.09
C THR A 12 -23.96 9.41 25.39
N TYR A 13 -23.51 8.89 26.51
CA TYR A 13 -22.07 8.72 26.82
C TYR A 13 -21.85 7.49 27.68
N ALA A 14 -20.70 6.88 27.55
CA ALA A 14 -20.32 5.74 28.36
C ALA A 14 -19.83 6.20 29.74
N ARG A 15 -20.28 5.52 30.81
CA ARG A 15 -19.77 5.74 32.18
C ARG A 15 -18.51 4.93 32.48
N ASN A 16 -18.34 3.82 31.77
CA ASN A 16 -17.17 2.96 31.90
C ASN A 16 -16.49 2.80 30.54
N GLY A 17 -15.16 2.78 30.51
CA GLY A 17 -14.37 2.44 29.34
C GLY A 17 -14.36 0.93 29.08
N MET A 18 -13.76 0.50 27.97
CA MET A 18 -13.60 -0.93 27.65
C MET A 18 -12.77 -1.69 28.71
N ASP A 19 -11.95 -0.98 29.48
CA ASP A 19 -11.15 -1.49 30.60
C ASP A 19 -11.92 -1.49 31.94
N MET A 20 -13.24 -1.28 31.90
CA MET A 20 -14.14 -1.21 33.07
C MET A 20 -13.84 -0.06 34.05
N LYS A 21 -12.96 0.86 33.69
CA LYS A 21 -12.69 2.05 34.52
C LYS A 21 -13.73 3.11 34.26
N ALA A 22 -14.11 3.85 35.32
CA ALA A 22 -15.06 4.94 35.21
C ALA A 22 -14.53 6.06 34.30
N VAL A 23 -15.36 6.45 33.34
CA VAL A 23 -15.06 7.54 32.41
C VAL A 23 -15.92 8.76 32.78
N LEU A 24 -15.27 9.90 32.92
CA LEU A 24 -15.99 11.15 33.17
C LEU A 24 -16.68 11.66 31.90
N PRO A 25 -17.89 12.23 32.02
CA PRO A 25 -18.57 12.87 30.89
C PRO A 25 -17.68 13.95 30.26
N SER A 26 -17.72 14.05 28.93
CA SER A 26 -16.99 15.10 28.21
C SER A 26 -17.39 16.50 28.72
N TYR A 27 -16.51 17.48 28.52
CA TYR A 27 -16.78 18.88 28.88
C TYR A 27 -18.06 19.39 28.23
N ILE A 28 -18.36 18.97 26.98
CA ILE A 28 -19.56 19.37 26.25
C ILE A 28 -20.83 18.90 26.99
N ILE A 29 -20.87 17.67 27.46
CA ILE A 29 -22.03 17.15 28.21
C ILE A 29 -22.22 17.93 29.51
N ARG A 30 -21.15 18.26 30.22
CA ARG A 30 -21.22 19.09 31.44
C ARG A 30 -21.71 20.49 31.13
N MET A 31 -21.30 21.10 30.01
CA MET A 31 -21.82 22.41 29.58
C MET A 31 -23.30 22.34 29.25
N ILE A 32 -23.74 21.32 28.49
CA ILE A 32 -25.16 21.14 28.15
C ILE A 32 -26.02 21.03 29.42
N LYS A 33 -25.59 20.23 30.40
CA LYS A 33 -26.30 20.14 31.71
C LYS A 33 -26.35 21.48 32.44
N LYS A 34 -25.29 22.28 32.35
CA LYS A 34 -25.29 23.62 32.98
C LYS A 34 -26.18 24.60 32.26
N MET A 35 -26.26 24.54 30.94
CA MET A 35 -27.11 25.41 30.11
C MET A 35 -28.60 25.02 30.18
N PHE A 36 -28.87 23.73 30.31
CA PHE A 36 -30.23 23.18 30.34
C PHE A 36 -30.47 22.36 31.61
N PRO A 37 -30.75 23.00 32.77
CA PRO A 37 -30.90 22.31 34.06
C PRO A 37 -32.05 21.29 34.13
N LEU A 38 -33.02 21.40 33.21
CA LEU A 38 -34.18 20.51 33.13
C LEU A 38 -33.93 19.25 32.28
N VAL A 39 -32.73 19.07 31.73
CA VAL A 39 -32.38 17.85 30.99
C VAL A 39 -32.42 16.65 31.92
N LYS A 40 -33.25 15.70 31.57
CA LYS A 40 -33.34 14.44 32.32
C LYS A 40 -32.20 13.54 31.96
N GLU A 41 -31.52 13.01 32.97
CA GLU A 41 -30.46 12.02 32.83
C GLU A 41 -31.04 10.65 33.23
N TYR A 42 -30.86 9.70 32.31
CA TYR A 42 -31.27 8.31 32.53
C TYR A 42 -30.00 7.45 32.57
N ALA A 43 -29.76 6.79 33.70
CA ALA A 43 -28.78 5.72 33.75
C ALA A 43 -29.41 4.47 33.13
N ARG A 44 -28.78 3.96 32.08
CA ARG A 44 -29.17 2.69 31.48
C ARG A 44 -28.23 1.61 32.01
N GLU A 45 -28.44 1.15 33.21
CA GLU A 45 -27.61 0.11 33.81
C GLU A 45 -27.97 -1.29 33.30
N ASP A 46 -29.22 -1.52 32.84
CA ASP A 46 -29.75 -2.87 32.61
C ASP A 46 -30.37 -3.15 31.23
N THR A 47 -30.24 -2.26 30.25
CA THR A 47 -31.08 -2.40 29.04
C THR A 47 -30.43 -3.00 27.82
N PHE A 48 -29.15 -3.44 27.89
CA PHE A 48 -28.61 -4.26 26.81
C PHE A 48 -29.16 -5.69 26.78
N ALA A 49 -29.75 -6.16 27.88
CA ALA A 49 -30.34 -7.51 27.97
C ALA A 49 -31.79 -7.59 27.54
N GLU A 50 -32.62 -6.53 27.78
CA GLU A 50 -34.05 -6.67 27.59
C GLU A 50 -34.70 -5.88 26.45
N HIS A 51 -34.05 -4.84 25.93
CA HIS A 51 -34.61 -3.99 24.87
C HIS A 51 -33.67 -3.64 23.75
N ALA A 52 -32.75 -4.49 23.42
CA ALA A 52 -32.18 -4.48 22.08
C ALA A 52 -33.27 -4.90 21.10
N TYR A 53 -33.98 -3.91 20.56
CA TYR A 53 -34.95 -4.07 19.48
C TYR A 53 -34.29 -4.42 18.12
N ILE A 54 -33.00 -4.66 18.07
CA ILE A 54 -32.49 -5.69 17.24
C ILE A 54 -32.60 -6.96 18.09
N ARG A 55 -33.73 -7.63 18.06
CA ARG A 55 -33.68 -9.06 18.05
C ARG A 55 -32.86 -9.39 16.79
N ILE A 56 -31.56 -9.40 16.95
CA ILE A 56 -30.79 -10.44 16.27
C ILE A 56 -31.56 -11.66 16.74
N PRO A 57 -32.33 -12.36 15.86
CA PRO A 57 -32.85 -13.63 16.28
C PRO A 57 -31.64 -14.24 16.96
N LYS A 58 -31.81 -14.81 18.15
CA LYS A 58 -30.90 -15.86 18.57
C LYS A 58 -30.99 -16.91 17.45
N ALA A 59 -30.42 -16.57 16.31
CA ALA A 59 -29.76 -17.53 15.52
C ALA A 59 -28.89 -18.11 16.58
N ASP A 60 -29.27 -19.27 17.06
CA ASP A 60 -28.39 -20.11 17.79
C ASP A 60 -27.11 -20.02 16.97
N ILE A 61 -26.23 -19.11 17.35
CA ILE A 61 -24.84 -19.20 16.99
C ILE A 61 -24.41 -20.37 17.86
N VAL A 62 -24.99 -21.50 17.53
CA VAL A 62 -24.45 -22.78 17.81
C VAL A 62 -23.16 -22.71 17.01
N TRP A 63 -22.10 -22.35 17.71
CA TRP A 63 -20.76 -22.73 17.33
C TRP A 63 -20.78 -24.26 17.34
N SER A 64 -21.51 -24.84 16.36
CA SER A 64 -21.41 -26.26 16.10
C SER A 64 -20.01 -26.43 15.54
N GLU A 65 -19.12 -26.96 16.35
CA GLU A 65 -17.76 -27.37 15.96
C GLU A 65 -17.74 -28.23 14.68
N GLY A 66 -18.91 -28.59 14.14
CA GLY A 66 -19.09 -29.48 13.00
C GLY A 66 -19.27 -28.80 11.62
N ASN A 67 -19.25 -27.46 11.47
CA ASN A 67 -19.57 -26.84 10.19
C ASN A 67 -18.67 -25.64 9.83
N LEU A 68 -17.38 -25.75 10.10
CA LEU A 68 -16.38 -24.75 9.65
C LEU A 68 -16.16 -24.75 8.13
N ASN A 69 -16.72 -25.70 7.39
CA ASN A 69 -16.60 -25.82 5.93
C ASN A 69 -17.89 -25.44 5.22
N LYS A 70 -18.55 -24.33 5.58
CA LYS A 70 -19.66 -23.82 4.77
C LYS A 70 -19.10 -23.18 3.51
N VAL A 71 -19.07 -23.96 2.44
CA VAL A 71 -18.76 -23.49 1.10
C VAL A 71 -20.05 -22.91 0.51
N LEU A 72 -19.95 -21.80 -0.23
CA LEU A 72 -21.07 -21.31 -1.01
C LEU A 72 -21.51 -22.39 -1.99
N ALA A 73 -22.83 -22.59 -2.14
CA ALA A 73 -23.33 -23.47 -3.18
C ALA A 73 -22.85 -22.98 -4.56
N GLU A 74 -22.49 -23.90 -5.44
CA GLU A 74 -21.93 -23.58 -6.76
C GLU A 74 -22.77 -22.56 -7.54
N GLY A 75 -24.09 -22.71 -7.56
CA GLY A 75 -24.98 -21.76 -8.22
C GLY A 75 -24.91 -20.36 -7.65
N ILE A 76 -24.79 -20.22 -6.33
CA ILE A 76 -24.66 -18.91 -5.65
C ILE A 76 -23.30 -18.29 -5.95
N ALA A 77 -22.23 -19.07 -5.98
CA ALA A 77 -20.90 -18.57 -6.29
C ALA A 77 -20.84 -18.03 -7.74
N LEU A 78 -21.44 -18.73 -8.70
CA LEU A 78 -21.52 -18.28 -10.10
C LEU A 78 -22.39 -17.02 -10.27
N GLU A 79 -23.47 -16.91 -9.50
CA GLU A 79 -24.31 -15.71 -9.51
C GLU A 79 -23.60 -14.48 -8.93
N LEU A 80 -22.83 -14.66 -7.86
CA LEU A 80 -22.08 -13.57 -7.19
C LEU A 80 -20.84 -13.12 -7.97
N TYR A 81 -20.10 -14.06 -8.50
CA TYR A 81 -18.77 -13.78 -9.07
C TYR A 81 -18.74 -13.91 -10.61
N GLY A 82 -19.73 -14.52 -11.21
CA GLY A 82 -19.76 -14.78 -12.66
C GLY A 82 -18.81 -15.90 -13.08
N ARG A 83 -18.72 -16.10 -14.42
CA ARG A 83 -17.77 -17.05 -15.03
C ARG A 83 -16.42 -16.44 -15.38
N GLU A 84 -16.33 -15.12 -15.39
CA GLU A 84 -15.09 -14.37 -15.60
C GLU A 84 -14.76 -13.61 -14.33
N LEU A 85 -13.84 -14.14 -13.54
CA LEU A 85 -13.42 -13.54 -12.30
C LEU A 85 -12.16 -12.71 -12.52
N THR A 86 -12.23 -11.42 -12.23
CA THR A 86 -11.06 -10.53 -12.23
C THR A 86 -10.74 -10.09 -10.80
N GLY A 87 -9.59 -10.51 -10.31
CA GLY A 87 -9.09 -10.14 -8.98
C GLY A 87 -7.83 -9.29 -9.02
N SER A 88 -7.64 -8.43 -8.01
CA SER A 88 -6.36 -7.77 -7.76
C SER A 88 -5.50 -8.62 -6.85
N VAL A 89 -4.19 -8.39 -6.84
CA VAL A 89 -3.27 -9.06 -5.88
C VAL A 89 -3.76 -8.88 -4.45
N THR A 90 -4.17 -7.65 -4.09
CA THR A 90 -4.71 -7.34 -2.75
C THR A 90 -5.97 -8.14 -2.44
N SER A 91 -6.83 -8.40 -3.43
CA SER A 91 -8.04 -9.20 -3.21
C SER A 91 -7.72 -10.65 -2.86
N PHE A 92 -6.63 -11.20 -3.44
CA PHE A 92 -6.16 -12.55 -3.08
C PHE A 92 -5.55 -12.61 -1.69
N GLU A 93 -4.72 -11.63 -1.35
CA GLU A 93 -4.15 -11.51 0.00
C GLU A 93 -5.27 -11.40 1.04
N GLN A 94 -6.36 -10.69 0.71
CA GLN A 94 -7.53 -10.62 1.57
C GLN A 94 -8.27 -11.96 1.67
N PHE A 95 -8.44 -12.68 0.56
CA PHE A 95 -9.02 -14.02 0.57
C PHE A 95 -8.20 -14.98 1.43
N ALA A 96 -6.88 -14.98 1.28
CA ALA A 96 -5.97 -15.79 2.08
C ALA A 96 -6.02 -15.43 3.58
N SER A 97 -6.20 -14.14 3.89
CA SER A 97 -6.29 -13.64 5.26
C SER A 97 -7.64 -13.96 5.91
N CYS A 98 -8.74 -13.72 5.20
CA CYS A 98 -10.09 -13.94 5.70
C CYS A 98 -11.10 -14.05 4.54
N GLN A 99 -11.53 -15.28 4.25
CA GLN A 99 -12.50 -15.56 3.19
C GLN A 99 -13.84 -14.85 3.40
N PHE A 100 -14.27 -14.69 4.67
CA PHE A 100 -15.50 -13.98 4.99
C PHE A 100 -15.39 -12.47 4.69
N ALA A 101 -14.27 -11.85 5.03
CA ALA A 101 -14.03 -10.45 4.68
C ALA A 101 -13.97 -10.25 3.15
N TYR A 102 -13.35 -11.19 2.43
CA TYR A 102 -13.37 -11.21 0.95
C TYR A 102 -14.80 -11.32 0.40
N PHE A 103 -15.60 -12.23 0.93
CA PHE A 103 -17.00 -12.39 0.54
C PHE A 103 -17.82 -11.12 0.77
N CYS A 104 -17.67 -10.48 1.94
CA CYS A 104 -18.36 -9.23 2.23
C CYS A 104 -17.97 -8.12 1.23
N GLN A 105 -16.69 -7.97 0.99
CA GLN A 105 -16.18 -6.86 0.15
C GLN A 105 -16.35 -7.11 -1.34
N TYR A 106 -16.02 -8.30 -1.84
CA TYR A 106 -15.98 -8.59 -3.27
C TYR A 106 -17.19 -9.40 -3.76
N GLY A 107 -17.83 -10.18 -2.90
CA GLY A 107 -19.07 -10.90 -3.20
C GLY A 107 -20.30 -10.02 -3.05
N LEU A 108 -20.46 -9.42 -1.87
CA LEU A 108 -21.61 -8.57 -1.56
C LEU A 108 -21.41 -7.10 -1.93
N GLY A 109 -20.19 -6.69 -2.29
CA GLY A 109 -19.86 -5.30 -2.65
C GLY A 109 -19.98 -4.32 -1.49
N LEU A 110 -19.86 -4.79 -0.24
CA LEU A 110 -19.94 -3.93 0.93
C LEU A 110 -18.73 -3.00 0.97
N LYS A 111 -19.00 -1.70 1.13
CA LYS A 111 -17.97 -0.66 1.25
C LYS A 111 -18.28 0.18 2.48
N GLU A 112 -17.24 0.65 3.14
CA GLU A 112 -17.39 1.71 4.14
C GLU A 112 -17.91 2.97 3.46
N ARG A 113 -18.68 3.76 4.20
CA ARG A 113 -19.19 5.03 3.71
C ARG A 113 -18.02 5.98 3.48
N GLU A 114 -17.90 6.49 2.27
CA GLU A 114 -16.91 7.52 1.95
C GLU A 114 -17.26 8.82 2.68
N GLU A 115 -16.31 9.33 3.44
CA GLU A 115 -16.40 10.64 4.10
C GLU A 115 -15.59 11.65 3.26
N TYR A 116 -16.14 12.85 3.11
CA TYR A 116 -15.42 13.94 2.43
C TYR A 116 -14.34 14.49 3.37
N GLN A 117 -13.25 13.76 3.47
CA GLN A 117 -12.06 14.14 4.22
C GLN A 117 -10.82 13.46 3.59
N PHE A 118 -9.69 14.14 3.67
CA PHE A 118 -8.43 13.59 3.21
C PHE A 118 -7.98 12.44 4.14
N ALA A 119 -7.97 11.24 3.59
CA ALA A 119 -7.61 10.03 4.32
C ALA A 119 -6.13 9.66 4.15
N VAL A 120 -5.63 8.77 5.00
CA VAL A 120 -4.24 8.28 4.93
C VAL A 120 -3.95 7.56 3.60
N ASN A 121 -4.94 6.86 3.06
CA ASN A 121 -4.81 6.17 1.77
C ASN A 121 -4.65 7.15 0.60
N ASP A 122 -5.27 8.32 0.68
CA ASP A 122 -5.15 9.37 -0.34
C ASP A 122 -3.73 9.89 -0.44
N PHE A 123 -3.07 10.04 0.71
CA PHE A 123 -1.66 10.45 0.79
C PHE A 123 -0.75 9.50 -0.02
N GLY A 124 -0.95 8.19 0.14
CA GLY A 124 -0.22 7.18 -0.63
C GLY A 124 -0.52 7.27 -2.13
N THR A 125 -1.78 7.34 -2.50
CA THR A 125 -2.22 7.41 -3.90
C THR A 125 -1.63 8.62 -4.62
N ILE A 126 -1.63 9.78 -3.99
CA ILE A 126 -1.06 11.01 -4.57
C ILE A 126 0.46 10.89 -4.71
N LEU A 127 1.16 10.38 -3.70
CA LEU A 127 2.61 10.20 -3.79
C LEU A 127 3.01 9.26 -4.92
N HIS A 128 2.31 8.13 -5.09
CA HIS A 128 2.54 7.24 -6.24
C HIS A 128 2.31 7.97 -7.56
N ALA A 129 1.22 8.72 -7.70
CA ALA A 129 0.92 9.48 -8.91
C ALA A 129 1.99 10.54 -9.23
N VAL A 130 2.50 11.24 -8.22
CA VAL A 130 3.58 12.24 -8.40
C VAL A 130 4.89 11.57 -8.81
N ILE A 131 5.28 10.48 -8.14
CA ILE A 131 6.51 9.75 -8.49
C ILE A 131 6.40 9.18 -9.89
N GLU A 132 5.25 8.65 -10.28
CA GLU A 132 4.96 8.19 -11.63
C GLU A 132 5.12 9.30 -12.66
N ASP A 133 4.43 10.42 -12.45
CA ASP A 133 4.39 11.55 -13.40
C ASP A 133 5.78 12.13 -13.61
N VAL A 134 6.50 12.45 -12.53
CA VAL A 134 7.87 12.97 -12.62
C VAL A 134 8.82 11.94 -13.24
N SER A 135 8.70 10.68 -12.89
CA SER A 135 9.55 9.61 -13.45
C SER A 135 9.32 9.42 -14.96
N LYS A 136 8.07 9.47 -15.40
CA LYS A 136 7.72 9.43 -16.82
C LYS A 136 8.25 10.65 -17.57
N ASN A 137 8.12 11.83 -16.97
CA ASN A 137 8.64 13.07 -17.55
C ASN A 137 10.16 13.03 -17.75
N ILE A 138 10.91 12.56 -16.73
CA ILE A 138 12.37 12.36 -16.82
C ILE A 138 12.70 11.42 -17.99
N LYS A 139 11.99 10.28 -18.09
CA LYS A 139 12.23 9.30 -19.17
C LYS A 139 11.87 9.84 -20.56
N GLN A 140 10.72 10.50 -20.71
CA GLN A 140 10.25 11.05 -21.99
C GLN A 140 11.16 12.15 -22.53
N ASN A 141 11.75 12.95 -21.64
CA ASN A 141 12.68 14.00 -22.00
C ASN A 141 14.13 13.52 -22.09
N ASN A 142 14.38 12.19 -22.04
CA ASN A 142 15.70 11.60 -22.06
C ASN A 142 16.65 12.18 -20.98
N LYS A 143 16.11 12.66 -19.88
CA LYS A 143 16.88 13.13 -18.72
C LYS A 143 17.36 11.92 -17.90
N SER A 144 18.44 12.13 -17.16
CA SER A 144 18.96 11.12 -16.22
C SER A 144 18.54 11.46 -14.81
N PHE A 145 18.02 10.48 -14.07
CA PHE A 145 17.77 10.62 -12.62
C PHE A 145 19.04 11.00 -11.84
N VAL A 146 20.19 10.51 -12.31
CA VAL A 146 21.49 10.73 -11.64
C VAL A 146 22.00 12.16 -11.82
N LEU A 147 21.67 12.79 -12.95
CA LEU A 147 22.17 14.13 -13.32
C LEU A 147 21.14 15.26 -13.00
N LEU A 148 20.01 14.94 -12.40
CA LEU A 148 18.99 15.91 -12.07
C LEU A 148 19.46 16.80 -10.93
N SER A 149 19.44 18.13 -11.13
CA SER A 149 19.75 19.06 -10.03
C SER A 149 18.64 19.09 -8.98
N ASP A 150 18.96 19.56 -7.78
CA ASP A 150 17.99 19.66 -6.69
C ASP A 150 16.87 20.63 -7.05
N GLU A 151 17.18 21.74 -7.74
CA GLU A 151 16.21 22.74 -8.19
C GLU A 151 15.27 22.17 -9.24
N GLU A 152 15.82 21.49 -10.27
CA GLU A 152 15.01 20.88 -11.32
C GLU A 152 14.07 19.81 -10.75
N ARG A 153 14.57 18.95 -9.84
CA ARG A 153 13.78 17.91 -9.20
C ARG A 153 12.64 18.50 -8.37
N SER A 154 12.96 19.49 -7.53
CA SER A 154 11.97 20.15 -6.66
C SER A 154 10.91 20.90 -7.47
N GLN A 155 11.29 21.52 -8.59
CA GLN A 155 10.37 22.17 -9.51
C GLN A 155 9.41 21.14 -10.13
N MET A 156 9.93 20.06 -10.71
CA MET A 156 9.10 18.99 -11.32
C MET A 156 8.12 18.40 -10.33
N VAL A 157 8.55 18.13 -9.09
CA VAL A 157 7.68 17.65 -8.01
C VAL A 157 6.59 18.66 -7.69
N SER A 158 6.94 19.94 -7.58
CA SER A 158 5.99 21.01 -7.24
C SER A 158 4.94 21.19 -8.31
N GLU A 159 5.33 21.14 -9.59
CA GLU A 159 4.42 21.23 -10.74
C GLU A 159 3.46 20.03 -10.75
N SER A 160 3.98 18.83 -10.61
CA SER A 160 3.18 17.59 -10.60
C SER A 160 2.16 17.56 -9.45
N ILE A 161 2.61 17.83 -8.21
CA ILE A 161 1.70 17.86 -7.05
C ILE A 161 0.62 18.92 -7.21
N ASN A 162 0.96 20.12 -7.67
CA ASN A 162 -0.01 21.19 -7.85
C ASN A 162 -1.07 20.80 -8.88
N ALA A 163 -0.65 20.21 -10.01
CA ALA A 163 -1.57 19.73 -11.05
C ALA A 163 -2.51 18.62 -10.53
N ILE A 164 -1.98 17.68 -9.75
CA ILE A 164 -2.79 16.62 -9.14
C ILE A 164 -3.75 17.21 -8.10
N ALA A 165 -3.26 18.09 -7.21
CA ALA A 165 -4.07 18.69 -6.15
C ALA A 165 -5.23 19.55 -6.67
N GLU A 166 -5.12 20.11 -7.87
CA GLU A 166 -6.19 20.88 -8.52
C GLU A 166 -7.42 20.04 -8.84
N ASN A 167 -7.22 18.78 -9.17
CA ASN A 167 -8.27 17.89 -9.65
C ASN A 167 -8.64 16.79 -8.67
N TYR A 168 -7.89 16.62 -7.56
CA TYR A 168 -8.10 15.53 -6.62
C TYR A 168 -9.30 15.78 -5.70
N GLY A 169 -10.23 14.82 -5.66
CA GLY A 169 -11.34 14.80 -4.70
C GLY A 169 -12.19 16.07 -4.68
N ASN A 170 -12.49 16.67 -5.83
CA ASN A 170 -13.23 17.93 -5.92
C ASN A 170 -12.59 19.08 -5.11
N THR A 171 -11.28 19.25 -5.23
CA THR A 171 -10.49 20.30 -4.56
C THR A 171 -10.31 20.18 -3.05
N ILE A 172 -10.60 19.01 -2.47
CA ILE A 172 -10.48 18.75 -1.02
C ILE A 172 -9.10 19.16 -0.45
N LEU A 173 -8.05 19.04 -1.26
CA LEU A 173 -6.69 19.38 -0.85
C LEU A 173 -6.46 20.89 -0.67
N LYS A 174 -7.32 21.75 -1.21
CA LYS A 174 -7.21 23.21 -1.11
C LYS A 174 -8.15 23.83 -0.07
N ASP A 175 -8.97 23.03 0.59
CA ASP A 175 -10.06 23.51 1.45
C ASP A 175 -9.62 23.98 2.84
N SER A 176 -8.37 23.73 3.24
CA SER A 176 -7.92 24.11 4.60
C SER A 176 -6.40 24.27 4.67
N SER A 177 -5.94 25.10 5.61
CA SER A 177 -4.50 25.26 5.91
C SER A 177 -3.84 23.94 6.36
N ARG A 178 -4.61 23.01 6.94
CA ARG A 178 -4.13 21.65 7.24
C ARG A 178 -3.77 20.91 5.95
N ASN A 179 -4.60 21.02 4.92
CA ASN A 179 -4.39 20.35 3.66
C ASN A 179 -3.26 21.00 2.85
N GLU A 180 -3.08 22.31 2.94
CA GLU A 180 -1.91 23.02 2.40
C GLU A 180 -0.60 22.50 3.02
N TYR A 181 -0.58 22.30 4.34
CA TYR A 181 0.54 21.68 5.03
C TYR A 181 0.80 20.24 4.53
N LEU A 182 -0.25 19.45 4.29
CA LEU A 182 -0.11 18.09 3.75
C LEU A 182 0.46 18.12 2.32
N ILE A 183 0.05 19.06 1.47
CA ILE A 183 0.65 19.26 0.14
C ILE A 183 2.15 19.53 0.25
N GLN A 184 2.55 20.43 1.15
CA GLN A 184 3.98 20.73 1.35
C GLN A 184 4.74 19.50 1.85
N ARG A 185 4.14 18.74 2.74
CA ARG A 185 4.73 17.50 3.23
C ARG A 185 4.87 16.45 2.12
N MET A 186 3.86 16.30 1.26
CA MET A 186 3.94 15.40 0.09
C MET A 186 5.06 15.82 -0.87
N LYS A 187 5.28 17.12 -1.09
CA LYS A 187 6.41 17.64 -1.89
C LYS A 187 7.74 17.15 -1.33
N ASN A 188 7.94 17.28 -0.03
CA ASN A 188 9.18 16.83 0.62
C ASN A 188 9.38 15.32 0.48
N TYR A 189 8.32 14.52 0.68
CA TYR A 189 8.39 13.06 0.55
C TYR A 189 8.69 12.62 -0.89
N ALA A 190 8.04 13.23 -1.88
CA ALA A 190 8.28 12.93 -3.29
C ALA A 190 9.67 13.36 -3.74
N ASP A 191 10.10 14.57 -3.37
CA ASP A 191 11.44 15.10 -3.67
C ASP A 191 12.53 14.20 -3.08
N ARG A 192 12.40 13.84 -1.80
CA ARG A 192 13.32 12.93 -1.12
C ARG A 192 13.35 11.55 -1.77
N THR A 193 12.21 11.03 -2.19
CA THR A 193 12.13 9.73 -2.90
C THR A 193 12.85 9.78 -4.24
N LEU A 194 12.63 10.82 -5.04
CA LEU A 194 13.30 10.96 -6.35
C LEU A 194 14.80 11.19 -6.19
N TRP A 195 15.22 11.94 -5.17
CA TRP A 195 16.64 12.06 -4.80
C TRP A 195 17.25 10.69 -4.48
N ALA A 196 16.59 9.89 -3.65
CA ALA A 196 17.08 8.57 -3.29
C ALA A 196 17.13 7.63 -4.50
N ILE A 197 16.16 7.69 -5.41
CA ILE A 197 16.20 6.95 -6.68
C ILE A 197 17.45 7.34 -7.48
N GLY A 198 17.74 8.63 -7.63
CA GLY A 198 18.94 9.12 -8.31
C GLY A 198 20.21 8.56 -7.70
N LYS A 199 20.35 8.58 -6.37
CA LYS A 199 21.50 8.02 -5.65
C LYS A 199 21.62 6.49 -5.83
N GLN A 200 20.51 5.76 -5.71
CA GLN A 200 20.49 4.31 -5.92
C GLN A 200 20.89 3.91 -7.35
N LEU A 201 20.49 4.68 -8.35
CA LEU A 201 20.84 4.44 -9.74
C LEU A 201 22.29 4.85 -10.06
N ALA A 202 22.86 5.81 -9.32
CA ALA A 202 24.26 6.19 -9.47
C ALA A 202 25.24 5.12 -8.98
N ASP A 203 24.84 4.33 -7.98
CA ASP A 203 25.68 3.30 -7.38
C ASP A 203 25.67 1.97 -8.12
N GLY A 204 24.82 1.80 -9.12
CA GLY A 204 24.68 0.58 -9.90
C GLY A 204 24.51 0.84 -11.40
N ILE A 205 24.30 -0.24 -12.14
CA ILE A 205 24.09 -0.19 -13.60
C ILE A 205 22.65 -0.50 -14.02
N PHE A 206 21.76 -0.79 -13.05
CA PHE A 206 20.34 -0.95 -13.33
C PHE A 206 19.74 0.38 -13.77
N ARG A 207 18.86 0.33 -14.78
CA ARG A 207 18.12 1.50 -15.27
C ARG A 207 16.62 1.27 -15.17
N PRO A 208 15.80 2.28 -14.84
CA PRO A 208 14.36 2.16 -14.87
C PRO A 208 13.85 1.91 -16.28
N ASP A 209 13.11 0.81 -16.47
CA ASP A 209 12.50 0.47 -17.75
C ASP A 209 11.03 0.85 -17.81
N ALA A 210 10.27 0.59 -16.75
CA ALA A 210 8.86 0.93 -16.71
C ALA A 210 8.45 1.46 -15.33
N PHE A 211 7.48 2.38 -15.36
CA PHE A 211 6.80 2.92 -14.18
C PHE A 211 5.31 2.66 -14.29
N GLU A 212 4.68 2.28 -13.16
CA GLU A 212 3.24 2.05 -13.04
C GLU A 212 2.70 1.15 -14.18
N LYS A 213 3.41 0.05 -14.41
CA LYS A 213 3.08 -0.87 -15.50
C LYS A 213 1.89 -1.74 -15.13
N GLY A 214 0.73 -1.45 -15.75
CA GLY A 214 -0.47 -2.28 -15.63
C GLY A 214 -0.32 -3.65 -16.30
N PHE A 215 -0.92 -4.66 -15.69
CA PHE A 215 -1.07 -6.00 -16.26
C PHE A 215 -2.46 -6.56 -16.03
N LEU A 216 -2.86 -7.44 -16.94
CA LEU A 216 -4.04 -8.30 -16.84
C LEU A 216 -3.62 -9.65 -17.40
N THR A 217 -3.48 -10.63 -16.54
CA THR A 217 -2.98 -11.96 -16.91
C THR A 217 -4.01 -13.00 -16.56
N GLN A 218 -4.35 -13.84 -17.53
CA GLN A 218 -5.17 -15.01 -17.28
C GLN A 218 -4.36 -16.01 -16.46
N ILE A 219 -4.89 -16.41 -15.33
CA ILE A 219 -4.39 -17.53 -14.54
C ILE A 219 -5.12 -18.78 -15.02
N GLU A 220 -4.43 -19.92 -14.97
CA GLU A 220 -4.90 -21.20 -15.50
C GLU A 220 -6.39 -21.47 -15.23
N GLU A 221 -6.98 -22.26 -16.12
CA GLU A 221 -8.40 -22.61 -16.10
C GLU A 221 -8.79 -23.19 -14.73
N LEU A 222 -9.71 -22.51 -14.07
CA LEU A 222 -10.35 -23.05 -12.89
C LEU A 222 -11.36 -24.13 -13.29
N PRO A 223 -11.68 -25.09 -12.41
CA PRO A 223 -12.74 -26.07 -12.66
C PRO A 223 -14.04 -25.36 -13.09
N HIS A 224 -14.84 -26.04 -13.90
CA HIS A 224 -16.16 -25.57 -14.37
C HIS A 224 -16.14 -24.39 -15.38
N ASP A 225 -15.13 -24.30 -16.24
CA ASP A 225 -14.98 -23.27 -17.29
C ASP A 225 -15.00 -21.83 -16.74
N VAL A 226 -14.51 -21.63 -15.51
CA VAL A 226 -14.35 -20.31 -14.93
C VAL A 226 -13.02 -19.73 -15.37
N LEU A 227 -13.07 -18.61 -16.07
CA LEU A 227 -11.89 -17.84 -16.47
C LEU A 227 -11.49 -16.91 -15.31
N PHE A 228 -10.23 -16.96 -14.99
CA PHE A 228 -9.69 -16.17 -13.90
C PHE A 228 -8.58 -15.25 -14.37
N TYR A 229 -8.75 -13.95 -14.13
CA TYR A 229 -7.80 -12.91 -14.49
C TYR A 229 -7.25 -12.23 -13.25
N MET A 230 -5.94 -12.11 -13.19
CA MET A 230 -5.26 -11.27 -12.19
C MET A 230 -4.88 -9.94 -12.80
N LYS A 231 -5.27 -8.86 -12.15
CA LYS A 231 -4.89 -7.50 -12.53
C LYS A 231 -4.04 -6.85 -11.46
N GLY A 232 -3.17 -5.96 -11.89
CA GLY A 232 -2.33 -5.18 -10.99
C GLY A 232 -1.56 -4.11 -11.75
N LYS A 233 -0.76 -3.37 -10.99
CA LYS A 233 0.09 -2.30 -11.50
C LYS A 233 1.41 -2.36 -10.75
N ILE A 234 2.50 -2.49 -11.49
CA ILE A 234 3.86 -2.58 -10.94
C ILE A 234 4.44 -1.19 -10.89
N ASP A 235 4.81 -0.71 -9.71
CA ASP A 235 5.23 0.67 -9.52
C ASP A 235 6.49 1.01 -10.31
N ARG A 236 7.53 0.16 -10.22
CA ARG A 236 8.78 0.35 -10.98
C ARG A 236 9.43 -0.98 -11.35
N ILE A 237 9.85 -1.06 -12.61
CA ILE A 237 10.67 -2.15 -13.13
C ILE A 237 12.00 -1.55 -13.54
N ASP A 238 13.10 -2.06 -12.97
CA ASP A 238 14.46 -1.71 -13.37
C ASP A 238 15.10 -2.92 -14.04
N VAL A 239 15.89 -2.66 -15.08
CA VAL A 239 16.59 -3.70 -15.83
C VAL A 239 18.08 -3.40 -15.96
N CYS A 240 18.83 -4.48 -16.06
CA CYS A 240 20.23 -4.46 -16.48
C CYS A 240 20.46 -5.63 -17.44
N GLU A 241 21.29 -5.47 -18.43
CA GLU A 241 21.50 -6.47 -19.47
C GLU A 241 22.97 -6.76 -19.70
N ASP A 242 23.27 -8.01 -20.03
CA ASP A 242 24.51 -8.45 -20.67
C ASP A 242 24.19 -9.08 -22.05
N ASP A 243 25.16 -9.73 -22.68
CA ASP A 243 24.98 -10.29 -24.01
C ASP A 243 23.86 -11.33 -24.07
N GLU A 244 23.74 -12.20 -23.07
CA GLU A 244 22.79 -13.32 -23.03
C GLU A 244 21.58 -13.11 -22.11
N ASN A 245 21.73 -12.27 -21.09
CA ASN A 245 20.76 -12.17 -20.00
C ASN A 245 20.19 -10.77 -19.84
N LEU A 246 18.96 -10.71 -19.35
CA LEU A 246 18.33 -9.52 -18.84
C LEU A 246 17.96 -9.73 -17.36
N TYR A 247 18.52 -8.93 -16.51
CA TYR A 247 18.27 -8.95 -15.07
C TYR A 247 17.14 -7.99 -14.74
N VAL A 248 16.12 -8.47 -14.03
CA VAL A 248 14.91 -7.71 -13.71
C VAL A 248 14.82 -7.47 -12.20
N LYS A 249 14.64 -6.23 -11.81
CA LYS A 249 14.41 -5.81 -10.44
C LYS A 249 13.07 -5.10 -10.35
N VAL A 250 12.23 -5.52 -9.42
CA VAL A 250 10.92 -4.90 -9.14
C VAL A 250 11.00 -4.12 -7.84
N VAL A 251 10.52 -2.89 -7.88
CA VAL A 251 10.42 -2.01 -6.70
C VAL A 251 8.97 -1.57 -6.52
N ASP A 252 8.43 -1.80 -5.34
CA ASP A 252 7.08 -1.40 -4.94
C ASP A 252 7.18 -0.33 -3.86
N TYR A 253 6.53 0.81 -4.08
CA TYR A 253 6.54 1.95 -3.18
C TYR A 253 5.52 1.79 -2.06
N LYS A 254 5.90 2.08 -0.83
CA LYS A 254 5.00 2.00 0.33
C LYS A 254 5.11 3.26 1.19
N THR A 255 3.98 3.82 1.56
CA THR A 255 3.90 4.96 2.51
C THR A 255 3.91 4.51 3.98
N GLY A 256 3.78 3.22 4.23
CA GLY A 256 3.92 2.58 5.53
C GLY A 256 5.15 1.68 5.61
N GLN A 257 5.47 1.21 6.81
CA GLN A 257 6.55 0.24 6.97
C GLN A 257 6.16 -1.09 6.31
N SER A 258 6.94 -1.52 5.34
CA SER A 258 6.79 -2.80 4.68
C SER A 258 8.13 -3.53 4.65
N ASP A 259 8.05 -4.83 4.85
CA ASP A 259 9.17 -5.75 4.79
C ASP A 259 8.75 -7.03 4.06
N PHE A 260 9.72 -7.71 3.47
CA PHE A 260 9.49 -9.02 2.88
C PHE A 260 9.43 -10.07 3.99
N ASN A 261 8.41 -10.93 3.94
CA ASN A 261 8.24 -12.02 4.89
C ASN A 261 7.87 -13.31 4.15
N LEU A 262 8.83 -14.21 4.06
CA LEU A 262 8.71 -15.47 3.33
C LEU A 262 7.54 -16.33 3.83
N LEU A 263 7.32 -16.38 5.15
CA LEU A 263 6.24 -17.17 5.72
C LEU A 263 4.87 -16.63 5.32
N LYS A 264 4.68 -15.29 5.40
CA LYS A 264 3.44 -14.65 4.93
C LYS A 264 3.24 -14.83 3.43
N THR A 265 4.31 -14.81 2.66
CA THR A 265 4.26 -15.04 1.21
C THR A 265 3.84 -16.49 0.91
N TYR A 266 4.41 -17.47 1.62
CA TYR A 266 4.04 -18.88 1.49
C TYR A 266 2.55 -19.15 1.78
N TYR A 267 1.99 -18.46 2.77
CA TYR A 267 0.56 -18.55 3.10
C TYR A 267 -0.35 -17.65 2.27
N GLY A 268 0.15 -17.01 1.22
CA GLY A 268 -0.65 -16.15 0.35
C GLY A 268 -1.01 -14.77 0.93
N LEU A 269 -0.45 -14.41 2.10
CA LEU A 269 -0.76 -13.16 2.81
C LEU A 269 0.02 -11.95 2.30
N LYS A 270 1.13 -12.18 1.59
CA LYS A 270 1.99 -11.15 0.95
C LYS A 270 2.58 -11.70 -0.34
N ILE A 271 1.79 -11.78 -1.40
CA ILE A 271 2.22 -12.31 -2.70
C ILE A 271 2.55 -11.22 -3.72
N GLN A 272 2.31 -9.96 -3.38
CA GLN A 272 2.41 -8.82 -4.28
C GLN A 272 3.74 -8.80 -5.06
N LEU A 273 4.88 -8.80 -4.37
CA LEU A 273 6.19 -8.72 -5.03
C LEU A 273 6.49 -9.93 -5.93
N LEU A 274 6.08 -11.15 -5.53
CA LEU A 274 6.27 -12.34 -6.36
C LEU A 274 5.43 -12.26 -7.64
N THR A 275 4.17 -11.86 -7.50
CA THR A 275 3.28 -11.65 -8.64
C THR A 275 3.84 -10.58 -9.58
N TYR A 276 4.30 -9.47 -9.02
CA TYR A 276 4.88 -8.38 -9.81
C TYR A 276 6.16 -8.80 -10.53
N MET A 277 7.02 -9.61 -9.90
CA MET A 277 8.20 -10.15 -10.58
C MET A 277 7.82 -11.07 -11.73
N ARG A 278 6.87 -11.99 -11.52
CA ARG A 278 6.39 -12.87 -12.59
C ARG A 278 5.89 -12.05 -13.79
N GLU A 279 5.06 -11.06 -13.56
CA GLU A 279 4.50 -10.22 -14.61
C GLU A 279 5.56 -9.32 -15.28
N ALA A 280 6.51 -8.80 -14.50
CA ALA A 280 7.65 -8.06 -15.03
C ALA A 280 8.51 -8.93 -15.95
N MET A 281 8.81 -10.16 -15.54
CA MET A 281 9.57 -11.10 -16.37
C MET A 281 8.83 -11.44 -17.68
N ILE A 282 7.50 -11.64 -17.64
CA ILE A 282 6.67 -11.87 -18.84
C ILE A 282 6.70 -10.64 -19.76
N TYR A 283 6.57 -9.44 -19.17
CA TYR A 283 6.62 -8.18 -19.91
C TYR A 283 7.97 -7.98 -20.61
N GLU A 284 9.06 -8.17 -19.87
CA GLU A 284 10.42 -8.01 -20.38
C GLU A 284 10.78 -9.09 -21.42
N LYS A 285 10.30 -10.34 -21.24
CA LYS A 285 10.49 -11.41 -22.23
C LYS A 285 9.85 -11.07 -23.58
N LYS A 286 8.67 -10.43 -23.57
CA LYS A 286 8.01 -9.98 -24.80
C LYS A 286 8.79 -8.87 -25.52
N LYS A 287 9.51 -8.05 -24.75
CA LYS A 287 10.25 -6.89 -25.25
C LYS A 287 11.67 -7.28 -25.74
N TYR A 288 12.36 -8.13 -25.00
CA TYR A 288 13.76 -8.48 -25.23
C TYR A 288 13.96 -9.88 -25.88
N GLY A 289 12.87 -10.57 -26.20
CA GLY A 289 12.83 -11.75 -27.08
C GLY A 289 13.79 -12.88 -26.69
N ASP A 290 15.00 -12.83 -27.19
CA ASP A 290 15.95 -13.93 -27.12
C ASP A 290 16.73 -14.02 -25.81
N LYS A 291 16.74 -12.95 -24.99
CA LYS A 291 17.50 -12.95 -23.73
C LYS A 291 16.87 -13.83 -22.66
N ASN A 292 17.72 -14.43 -21.83
CA ASN A 292 17.28 -15.08 -20.61
C ASN A 292 16.86 -14.04 -19.58
N ILE A 293 15.65 -14.14 -19.07
CA ILE A 293 15.15 -13.21 -18.05
C ILE A 293 15.45 -13.76 -16.66
N ILE A 294 16.27 -13.05 -15.90
CA ILE A 294 16.72 -13.46 -14.57
C ILE A 294 16.17 -12.49 -13.52
N PRO A 295 15.47 -12.99 -12.48
CA PRO A 295 15.02 -12.18 -11.39
C PRO A 295 16.22 -11.74 -10.53
N ALA A 296 16.40 -10.43 -10.41
CA ALA A 296 17.50 -9.83 -9.67
C ALA A 296 17.10 -9.38 -8.26
N GLY A 297 15.92 -8.77 -8.10
CA GLY A 297 15.46 -8.32 -6.80
C GLY A 297 13.98 -8.02 -6.70
N LEU A 298 13.44 -8.27 -5.51
CA LEU A 298 12.05 -8.03 -5.09
C LEU A 298 12.11 -7.07 -3.91
N LEU A 299 11.83 -5.80 -4.12
CA LEU A 299 12.14 -4.76 -3.17
C LEU A 299 10.93 -3.88 -2.84
N TYR A 300 10.79 -3.56 -1.57
CA TYR A 300 9.95 -2.47 -1.08
C TYR A 300 10.79 -1.22 -0.87
N TYR A 301 10.30 -0.09 -1.31
CA TYR A 301 10.83 1.21 -0.97
C TYR A 301 9.83 1.97 -0.11
N ASN A 302 10.21 2.25 1.14
CA ASN A 302 9.36 3.02 2.05
C ASN A 302 9.52 4.51 1.74
N ILE A 303 8.45 5.14 1.23
CA ILE A 303 8.41 6.59 0.98
C ILE A 303 8.39 7.31 2.32
N GLN A 304 9.48 8.01 2.63
CA GLN A 304 9.61 8.78 3.87
C GLN A 304 10.63 9.90 3.69
N ASP A 305 10.56 10.89 4.57
CA ASP A 305 11.57 11.96 4.69
C ASP A 305 12.15 11.86 6.11
N PRO A 306 13.23 11.07 6.29
CA PRO A 306 13.77 10.77 7.60
C PRO A 306 14.47 11.98 8.20
N ILE A 307 14.26 12.21 9.49
CA ILE A 307 15.02 13.17 10.28
C ILE A 307 16.18 12.41 10.93
N VAL A 308 17.41 12.83 10.65
CA VAL A 308 18.61 12.22 11.19
C VAL A 308 19.35 13.19 12.10
N GLU A 309 19.92 12.66 13.19
CA GLU A 309 20.80 13.42 14.06
C GLU A 309 22.23 13.28 13.56
N ALA A 310 22.77 14.35 12.99
CA ALA A 310 24.18 14.40 12.58
C ALA A 310 24.96 15.39 13.43
N LYS A 311 26.17 15.01 13.75
CA LYS A 311 26.98 15.82 14.68
C LYS A 311 27.78 16.92 14.01
N LYS A 312 28.16 16.82 12.71
CA LYS A 312 29.05 17.89 12.13
C LYS A 312 29.24 17.92 10.60
N ASP A 313 28.87 16.92 9.77
CA ASP A 313 29.29 16.90 8.37
C ASP A 313 28.14 16.53 7.42
N ASP A 314 28.04 17.25 6.31
CA ASP A 314 26.97 17.03 5.32
C ASP A 314 27.04 15.62 4.69
N ASP A 315 28.25 15.09 4.49
CA ASP A 315 28.45 13.74 3.97
C ASP A 315 27.97 12.67 4.95
N GLU A 316 28.15 12.88 6.25
CA GLU A 316 27.64 12.00 7.31
C GLU A 316 26.09 12.02 7.31
N VAL A 317 25.48 13.20 7.12
CA VAL A 317 24.03 13.37 7.02
C VAL A 317 23.48 12.60 5.83
N GLU A 318 24.09 12.73 4.65
CA GLU A 318 23.67 12.00 3.45
C GLU A 318 23.75 10.49 3.67
N ALA A 319 24.83 9.99 4.22
CA ALA A 319 25.00 8.56 4.49
C ALA A 319 23.95 8.01 5.47
N LEU A 320 23.60 8.77 6.51
CA LEU A 320 22.54 8.40 7.45
C LEU A 320 21.17 8.39 6.79
N ILE A 321 20.83 9.42 6.02
CA ILE A 321 19.57 9.49 5.28
C ILE A 321 19.46 8.30 4.32
N ARG A 322 20.49 7.99 3.55
CA ARG A 322 20.52 6.86 2.62
C ARG A 322 20.31 5.53 3.33
N LYS A 323 20.89 5.36 4.50
CA LYS A 323 20.71 4.16 5.34
C LYS A 323 19.26 3.98 5.78
N GLU A 324 18.57 5.07 6.17
CA GLU A 324 17.15 5.02 6.53
C GLU A 324 16.25 4.75 5.30
N LEU A 325 16.64 5.27 4.12
CA LEU A 325 15.91 5.10 2.85
C LEU A 325 16.27 3.82 2.10
N ARG A 326 17.04 2.93 2.72
CA ARG A 326 17.44 1.66 2.11
C ARG A 326 16.21 0.81 1.77
N MET A 327 16.20 0.25 0.57
CA MET A 327 15.16 -0.69 0.15
C MET A 327 15.16 -1.93 1.04
N LYS A 328 13.99 -2.54 1.22
CA LYS A 328 13.79 -3.76 2.01
C LYS A 328 13.26 -4.86 1.08
N GLY A 329 13.70 -6.09 1.29
CA GLY A 329 13.24 -7.19 0.43
C GLY A 329 14.26 -8.29 0.27
N VAL A 330 14.25 -8.94 -0.88
CA VAL A 330 15.19 -10.02 -1.23
C VAL A 330 15.84 -9.74 -2.58
N VAL A 331 17.09 -10.11 -2.68
CA VAL A 331 17.88 -9.99 -3.91
C VAL A 331 18.48 -11.35 -4.27
N ASN A 332 18.81 -11.52 -5.54
CA ASN A 332 19.50 -12.71 -6.02
C ASN A 332 20.86 -12.84 -5.32
N SER A 333 21.19 -14.05 -4.88
CA SER A 333 22.43 -14.32 -4.13
C SER A 333 23.70 -14.29 -4.98
N ASN A 334 23.58 -14.16 -6.30
CA ASN A 334 24.73 -14.05 -7.20
C ASN A 334 25.46 -12.72 -6.96
N LYS A 335 26.73 -12.80 -6.57
CA LYS A 335 27.55 -11.63 -6.26
C LYS A 335 27.67 -10.63 -7.42
N ASN A 336 27.69 -11.13 -8.66
CA ASN A 336 27.75 -10.26 -9.83
C ASN A 336 26.46 -9.44 -9.97
N ILE A 337 25.29 -10.06 -9.73
CA ILE A 337 24.00 -9.34 -9.78
C ILE A 337 23.92 -8.30 -8.66
N ILE A 338 24.43 -8.63 -7.46
CA ILE A 338 24.50 -7.70 -6.34
C ILE A 338 25.37 -6.49 -6.68
N SER A 339 26.58 -6.74 -7.25
CA SER A 339 27.49 -5.65 -7.66
C SER A 339 26.94 -4.80 -8.81
N MET A 340 26.09 -5.36 -9.66
CA MET A 340 25.35 -4.61 -10.69
C MET A 340 24.29 -3.68 -10.06
N MET A 341 23.72 -4.05 -8.92
CA MET A 341 22.74 -3.23 -8.21
C MET A 341 23.39 -2.13 -7.37
N ASP A 342 24.52 -2.47 -6.75
CA ASP A 342 25.25 -1.58 -5.87
C ASP A 342 26.73 -1.95 -5.89
N SER A 343 27.52 -1.09 -6.49
CA SER A 343 28.97 -1.26 -6.65
C SER A 343 29.79 -0.75 -5.47
N THR A 344 29.14 -0.24 -4.41
CA THR A 344 29.84 0.28 -3.23
C THR A 344 30.56 -0.83 -2.49
N GLU A 345 31.82 -0.58 -2.13
CA GLU A 345 32.61 -1.53 -1.35
C GLU A 345 32.08 -1.64 0.09
N GLY A 346 31.92 -2.85 0.60
CA GLY A 346 31.47 -3.12 1.96
C GLY A 346 29.98 -3.46 2.07
N SER A 347 29.30 -2.91 3.08
CA SER A 347 27.86 -3.10 3.26
C SER A 347 27.07 -2.13 2.38
N SER A 348 26.22 -2.68 1.50
CA SER A 348 25.35 -1.86 0.64
C SER A 348 24.51 -0.86 1.46
N VAL A 349 24.46 0.37 0.97
CA VAL A 349 23.62 1.42 1.51
C VAL A 349 22.20 1.38 0.90
N ASN A 350 22.07 0.79 -0.29
CA ASN A 350 20.83 0.83 -1.08
C ASN A 350 19.96 -0.42 -0.92
N ILE A 351 20.58 -1.59 -0.73
CA ILE A 351 19.90 -2.88 -0.66
C ILE A 351 20.22 -3.63 0.63
N PRO A 352 19.28 -4.44 1.16
CA PRO A 352 19.47 -5.11 2.45
C PRO A 352 20.33 -6.36 2.31
N VAL A 353 21.57 -6.24 1.86
CA VAL A 353 22.48 -7.37 1.81
C VAL A 353 23.14 -7.55 3.16
N SER A 354 22.65 -8.52 3.92
CA SER A 354 23.37 -9.08 5.05
C SER A 354 24.18 -10.27 4.54
N TYR A 355 25.50 -10.17 4.51
CA TYR A 355 26.38 -11.27 4.14
C TYR A 355 26.43 -12.41 5.18
N THR A 356 25.68 -12.30 6.26
CA THR A 356 25.54 -13.32 7.28
C THR A 356 24.32 -14.21 6.97
N HIS A 357 24.58 -15.35 6.33
CA HIS A 357 23.74 -16.56 6.32
C HIS A 357 22.32 -16.48 5.73
N LEU A 358 22.17 -16.04 4.50
CA LEU A 358 21.05 -16.47 3.68
C LEU A 358 21.59 -17.22 2.46
N THR A 359 22.03 -18.45 2.70
CA THR A 359 21.86 -19.49 1.70
C THR A 359 20.36 -19.74 1.63
N LEU A 360 19.64 -18.98 0.80
CA LEU A 360 18.34 -19.41 0.35
C LEU A 360 18.56 -20.76 -0.33
N PRO A 361 17.83 -21.82 0.04
CA PRO A 361 17.81 -23.01 -0.76
C PRO A 361 17.45 -22.56 -2.17
N THR A 362 18.28 -22.93 -3.12
CA THR A 362 18.02 -22.81 -4.54
C THR A 362 16.60 -23.32 -4.75
N ILE A 363 15.65 -22.43 -5.07
CA ILE A 363 14.37 -22.87 -5.57
C ILE A 363 14.70 -23.37 -6.98
N CYS A 364 15.17 -24.60 -7.03
CA CYS A 364 15.30 -25.34 -8.26
C CYS A 364 13.89 -25.71 -8.69
N SER A 365 13.58 -25.25 -9.89
CA SER A 365 12.69 -25.88 -10.88
C SER A 365 11.73 -26.95 -10.38
N VAL A 366 10.46 -26.67 -10.41
CA VAL A 366 9.42 -27.58 -10.92
C VAL A 366 8.61 -26.84 -11.97
#